data_72b03e37ea752c93fea204d3325470ca
#
_entry.id   72b03e37ea752c93fea204d3325470ca
#
_cell.length_a   1.000
_cell.length_b   1.000
_cell.length_c   1.000
_cell.angle_alpha   90.00
_cell.angle_beta   90.00
_cell.angle_gamma   90.00
#
_symmetry.space_group_name_H-M   'P 1'
#
loop_
_entity.id
_entity.type
_entity.pdbx_description
1 polymer ?
#
loop_
_entity_poly.entity_id
_entity_poly.type
_entity_poly.pdbx_seq_one_letter_code
_entity_poly.pdbx_strand_id
1 'polypeptide(L)'
;MIQNSFIFLEGIGAKREKEFWSNGISDWDRFIDCEKINKISKGRKLFYNRRLGEAKKALFGFDSSFFNILSHSQNWRLYDFFKEDAVFLDIETTGLDRFHDDITVFGIYDGLNSKTMIKGINMDYDLLKKELQKYKLIITFNGSSFDVPFINKRCPDLLPKIPNFDVKFLARYLGYQGGLKKIERDLGYQRPEIVNEFNGGDALSLWKMYKATGDEYYLNLLVEYNELDIVNLKKITDILVSKIKGQIFS
;
A
#
# COMPACT_ATOMS: atom_id res chain seq x y z
N MET A 1 1.47 9.44 12.88
CA MET A 1 1.88 8.01 12.94
C MET A 1 3.37 7.81 12.67
N ILE A 2 3.89 8.20 11.52
CA ILE A 2 5.33 7.96 11.24
C ILE A 2 6.24 8.70 12.23
N GLN A 3 5.92 9.92 12.60
CA GLN A 3 6.69 10.71 13.58
C GLN A 3 6.71 10.11 14.99
N ASN A 4 5.78 9.22 15.29
CA ASN A 4 5.73 8.47 16.56
C ASN A 4 6.42 7.11 16.46
N SER A 5 6.95 6.78 15.28
CA SER A 5 7.58 5.47 15.02
C SER A 5 9.09 5.54 15.14
N PHE A 6 9.64 4.53 15.81
CA PHE A 6 11.08 4.34 15.98
C PHE A 6 11.57 3.05 15.33
N ILE A 7 10.67 2.27 14.71
CA ILE A 7 10.93 0.91 14.24
C ILE A 7 11.93 0.84 13.07
N PHE A 8 12.15 1.98 12.39
CA PHE A 8 13.16 2.08 11.34
C PHE A 8 14.59 2.35 11.87
N LEU A 9 14.72 2.60 13.18
CA LEU A 9 16.03 2.70 13.82
C LEU A 9 16.61 1.30 14.04
N GLU A 10 17.88 1.12 13.73
CA GLU A 10 18.57 -0.16 13.85
C GLU A 10 18.47 -0.74 15.27
N GLY A 11 17.98 -1.97 15.38
CA GLY A 11 17.82 -2.68 16.65
C GLY A 11 16.63 -2.21 17.50
N ILE A 12 15.75 -1.36 16.96
CA ILE A 12 14.49 -0.98 17.60
C ILE A 12 13.36 -1.80 16.96
N GLY A 13 12.81 -2.73 17.72
CA GLY A 13 11.61 -3.49 17.35
C GLY A 13 10.37 -2.98 18.09
N ALA A 14 9.21 -3.56 17.80
CA ALA A 14 7.91 -3.14 18.36
C ALA A 14 7.89 -3.10 19.90
N LYS A 15 8.55 -4.06 20.56
CA LYS A 15 8.64 -4.07 22.04
C LYS A 15 9.37 -2.83 22.56
N ARG A 16 10.50 -2.49 21.93
CA ARG A 16 11.30 -1.34 22.35
C ARG A 16 10.62 -0.01 22.04
N GLU A 17 9.94 0.06 20.93
CA GLU A 17 9.12 1.21 20.55
C GLU A 17 8.00 1.44 21.59
N LYS A 18 7.29 0.39 22.01
CA LYS A 18 6.29 0.48 23.10
C LYS A 18 6.90 0.94 24.43
N GLU A 19 8.11 0.48 24.76
CA GLU A 19 8.83 0.96 25.96
C GLU A 19 9.14 2.47 25.87
N PHE A 20 9.44 3.02 24.69
CA PHE A 20 9.61 4.47 24.54
C PHE A 20 8.30 5.20 24.82
N TRP A 21 7.21 4.79 24.21
CA TRP A 21 5.91 5.43 24.41
C TRP A 21 5.46 5.39 25.88
N SER A 22 5.60 4.25 26.56
CA SER A 22 5.24 4.11 27.99
C SER A 22 6.13 4.93 28.93
N ASN A 23 7.33 5.33 28.47
CA ASN A 23 8.23 6.24 29.21
C ASN A 23 8.09 7.71 28.77
N GLY A 24 7.01 8.07 28.06
CA GLY A 24 6.72 9.44 27.64
C GLY A 24 7.48 9.91 26.40
N ILE A 25 8.26 9.03 25.75
CA ILE A 25 8.95 9.33 24.49
C ILE A 25 8.01 8.96 23.35
N SER A 26 7.03 9.83 23.08
CA SER A 26 5.93 9.54 22.12
C SER A 26 6.27 9.80 20.67
N ASP A 27 7.29 10.59 20.41
CA ASP A 27 7.63 11.08 19.06
C ASP A 27 9.13 11.39 18.93
N TRP A 28 9.53 11.73 17.70
CA TRP A 28 10.93 12.00 17.37
C TRP A 28 11.51 13.20 18.11
N ASP A 29 10.72 14.26 18.35
CA ASP A 29 11.20 15.44 19.05
C ASP A 29 11.48 15.13 20.51
N ARG A 30 10.55 14.49 21.20
CA ARG A 30 10.77 14.03 22.58
C ARG A 30 11.94 13.05 22.70
N PHE A 31 12.13 12.18 21.69
CA PHE A 31 13.31 11.32 21.67
C PHE A 31 14.60 12.14 21.57
N ILE A 32 14.66 13.12 20.66
CA ILE A 32 15.87 13.95 20.46
C ILE A 32 16.18 14.77 21.71
N ASP A 33 15.18 15.39 22.32
CA ASP A 33 15.33 16.27 23.51
C ASP A 33 15.67 15.50 24.80
N CYS A 34 15.35 14.21 24.86
CA CYS A 34 15.68 13.39 26.01
C CYS A 34 17.20 13.13 26.09
N GLU A 35 17.87 13.62 27.13
CA GLU A 35 19.33 13.46 27.29
C GLU A 35 19.74 12.00 27.45
N LYS A 36 19.00 11.24 28.26
CA LYS A 36 19.30 9.82 28.55
C LYS A 36 18.07 8.95 28.35
N ILE A 37 18.22 7.87 27.60
CA ILE A 37 17.18 6.85 27.41
C ILE A 37 17.72 5.54 27.96
N ASN A 38 16.94 4.89 28.83
CA ASN A 38 17.33 3.64 29.46
C ASN A 38 17.80 2.59 28.41
N LYS A 39 18.91 1.90 28.69
CA LYS A 39 19.54 0.90 27.80
C LYS A 39 19.95 1.43 26.41
N ILE A 40 20.18 2.72 26.25
CA ILE A 40 20.77 3.33 25.05
C ILE A 40 22.06 4.04 25.47
N SER A 41 23.19 3.61 24.91
CA SER A 41 24.47 4.27 25.16
C SER A 41 24.49 5.68 24.52
N LYS A 42 25.36 6.56 25.02
CA LYS A 42 25.50 7.92 24.49
C LYS A 42 25.83 7.93 22.99
N GLY A 43 26.72 7.07 22.54
CA GLY A 43 27.07 6.97 21.12
C GLY A 43 25.87 6.51 20.24
N ARG A 44 25.10 5.54 20.75
CA ARG A 44 23.91 5.06 20.03
C ARG A 44 22.79 6.11 20.02
N LYS A 45 22.65 6.89 21.10
CA LYS A 45 21.71 8.02 21.14
C LYS A 45 22.06 9.08 20.10
N LEU A 46 23.34 9.45 19.94
CA LEU A 46 23.79 10.38 18.90
C LEU A 46 23.50 9.86 17.49
N PHE A 47 23.76 8.58 17.26
CA PHE A 47 23.44 7.93 15.97
C PHE A 47 21.94 8.00 15.68
N TYR A 48 21.09 7.65 16.65
CA TYR A 48 19.63 7.72 16.47
C TYR A 48 19.13 9.15 16.26
N ASN A 49 19.66 10.14 17.00
CA ASN A 49 19.30 11.54 16.80
C ASN A 49 19.59 12.00 15.37
N ARG A 50 20.74 11.59 14.79
CA ARG A 50 21.06 11.89 13.40
C ARG A 50 20.05 11.23 12.44
N ARG A 51 19.74 9.94 12.63
CA ARG A 51 18.77 9.21 11.79
C ARG A 51 17.35 9.81 11.88
N LEU A 52 16.93 10.23 13.06
CA LEU A 52 15.66 10.93 13.25
C LEU A 52 15.66 12.30 12.57
N GLY A 53 16.78 13.03 12.63
CA GLY A 53 16.94 14.29 11.89
C GLY A 53 16.88 14.11 10.38
N GLU A 54 17.50 13.05 9.85
CA GLU A 54 17.40 12.67 8.43
C GLU A 54 15.97 12.31 8.04
N ALA A 55 15.27 11.52 8.88
CA ALA A 55 13.87 11.15 8.68
C ALA A 55 12.94 12.39 8.69
N LYS A 56 13.17 13.35 9.60
CA LYS A 56 12.43 14.62 9.63
C LYS A 56 12.64 15.41 8.35
N LYS A 57 13.88 15.55 7.88
CA LYS A 57 14.18 16.24 6.61
C LYS A 57 13.49 15.57 5.43
N ALA A 58 13.55 14.24 5.32
CA ALA A 58 12.88 13.50 4.28
C ALA A 58 11.37 13.69 4.33
N LEU A 59 10.76 13.56 5.52
CA LEU A 59 9.33 13.69 5.70
C LEU A 59 8.82 15.07 5.28
N PHE A 60 9.42 16.13 5.78
CA PHE A 60 9.03 17.52 5.44
C PHE A 60 9.48 17.95 4.04
N GLY A 61 10.47 17.27 3.45
CA GLY A 61 10.84 17.40 2.05
C GLY A 61 9.98 16.58 1.09
N PHE A 62 8.93 15.89 1.58
CA PHE A 62 8.08 14.99 0.80
C PHE A 62 8.86 13.89 0.07
N ASP A 63 10.00 13.48 0.61
CA ASP A 63 10.78 12.34 0.13
C ASP A 63 10.37 11.06 0.87
N SER A 64 9.36 10.39 0.35
CA SER A 64 8.91 9.11 0.91
C SER A 64 9.90 7.97 0.69
N SER A 65 10.81 8.09 -0.29
CA SER A 65 11.78 7.04 -0.64
C SER A 65 12.75 6.71 0.51
N PHE A 66 13.02 7.68 1.39
CA PHE A 66 13.77 7.47 2.63
C PHE A 66 13.17 6.34 3.47
N PHE A 67 11.86 6.19 3.45
CA PHE A 67 11.13 5.21 4.27
C PHE A 67 11.04 3.81 3.64
N ASN A 68 11.68 3.57 2.49
CA ASN A 68 11.85 2.22 1.93
C ASN A 68 12.64 1.27 2.86
N ILE A 69 13.26 1.80 3.90
CA ILE A 69 13.88 1.04 4.99
C ILE A 69 12.85 0.33 5.90
N LEU A 70 11.58 0.76 5.89
CA LEU A 70 10.51 0.08 6.60
C LEU A 70 10.17 -1.24 5.91
N SER A 71 9.88 -2.26 6.69
CA SER A 71 9.30 -3.49 6.13
C SER A 71 7.88 -3.23 5.60
N HIS A 72 7.44 -4.03 4.62
CA HIS A 72 6.10 -3.92 4.06
C HIS A 72 4.99 -3.95 5.12
N SER A 73 5.18 -4.71 6.21
CA SER A 73 4.24 -4.79 7.33
C SER A 73 4.16 -3.51 8.19
N GLN A 74 5.07 -2.55 7.97
CA GLN A 74 5.14 -1.30 8.75
C GLN A 74 4.82 -0.05 7.93
N ASN A 75 4.68 -0.17 6.61
CA ASN A 75 4.43 0.96 5.72
C ASN A 75 3.09 1.67 5.97
N TRP A 76 2.13 1.03 6.66
CA TRP A 76 0.88 1.66 7.12
C TRP A 76 1.11 2.92 7.97
N ARG A 77 2.27 3.05 8.61
CA ARG A 77 2.66 4.20 9.42
C ARG A 77 2.84 5.48 8.60
N LEU A 78 3.07 5.34 7.31
CA LEU A 78 3.25 6.44 6.36
C LEU A 78 1.91 7.03 5.91
N TYR A 79 0.82 6.26 6.03
CA TYR A 79 -0.47 6.59 5.42
C TYR A 79 -1.00 7.95 5.86
N ASP A 80 -1.04 8.26 7.14
CA ASP A 80 -1.56 9.56 7.63
C ASP A 80 -0.84 10.77 7.03
N PHE A 81 0.44 10.64 6.74
CA PHE A 81 1.23 11.75 6.22
C PHE A 81 1.12 11.88 4.69
N PHE A 82 1.11 10.74 3.99
CA PHE A 82 1.14 10.71 2.54
C PHE A 82 -0.19 10.30 1.88
N LYS A 83 -1.30 10.23 2.62
CA LYS A 83 -2.59 9.73 2.09
C LYS A 83 -3.14 10.56 0.95
N GLU A 84 -2.88 11.89 0.93
CA GLU A 84 -3.33 12.79 -0.14
C GLU A 84 -2.42 12.66 -1.40
N ASP A 85 -1.22 12.10 -1.24
CA ASP A 85 -0.26 11.82 -2.31
C ASP A 85 -0.12 10.29 -2.53
N ALA A 86 -1.11 9.51 -2.12
CA ALA A 86 -1.13 8.06 -2.29
C ALA A 86 -1.90 7.64 -3.53
N VAL A 87 -1.50 6.51 -4.11
CA VAL A 87 -2.22 5.84 -5.18
C VAL A 87 -2.58 4.41 -4.77
N PHE A 88 -3.84 4.05 -4.91
CA PHE A 88 -4.35 2.69 -4.80
C PHE A 88 -4.20 2.02 -6.15
N LEU A 89 -3.61 0.85 -6.17
CA LEU A 89 -3.22 0.17 -7.38
C LEU A 89 -3.61 -1.31 -7.32
N ASP A 90 -4.14 -1.81 -8.44
CA ASP A 90 -4.45 -3.21 -8.66
C ASP A 90 -4.29 -3.56 -10.14
N ILE A 91 -3.91 -4.81 -10.45
CA ILE A 91 -3.76 -5.28 -11.82
C ILE A 91 -4.55 -6.56 -12.04
N GLU A 92 -5.07 -6.72 -13.27
CA GLU A 92 -5.55 -7.99 -13.78
C GLU A 92 -4.57 -8.55 -14.82
N THR A 93 -4.48 -9.87 -14.90
CA THR A 93 -3.48 -10.54 -15.74
C THR A 93 -4.06 -11.70 -16.53
N THR A 94 -3.32 -12.18 -17.54
CA THR A 94 -3.70 -13.39 -18.29
C THR A 94 -3.44 -14.68 -17.55
N GLY A 95 -2.81 -14.62 -16.37
CA GLY A 95 -2.49 -15.73 -15.50
C GLY A 95 -1.56 -15.31 -14.37
N LEU A 96 -1.01 -16.27 -13.63
CA LEU A 96 -0.22 -16.01 -12.42
C LEU A 96 1.30 -15.96 -12.67
N ASP A 97 1.75 -16.34 -13.85
CA ASP A 97 3.17 -16.41 -14.16
C ASP A 97 3.68 -15.09 -14.75
N ARG A 98 4.31 -14.28 -13.90
CA ARG A 98 4.90 -13.00 -14.30
C ARG A 98 5.96 -13.08 -15.41
N PHE A 99 6.43 -14.27 -15.79
CA PHE A 99 7.40 -14.47 -16.86
C PHE A 99 6.73 -14.68 -18.23
N HIS A 100 5.56 -15.30 -18.23
CA HIS A 100 4.85 -15.70 -19.44
C HIS A 100 3.52 -14.97 -19.63
N ASP A 101 2.88 -14.55 -18.53
CA ASP A 101 1.60 -13.85 -18.57
C ASP A 101 1.76 -12.34 -18.70
N ASP A 102 0.69 -11.68 -19.15
CA ASP A 102 0.64 -10.24 -19.40
C ASP A 102 -0.34 -9.52 -18.49
N ILE A 103 -0.13 -8.22 -18.28
CA ILE A 103 -1.10 -7.33 -17.62
C ILE A 103 -2.21 -7.03 -18.62
N THR A 104 -3.46 -7.28 -18.24
CA THR A 104 -4.66 -7.04 -19.07
C THR A 104 -5.36 -5.75 -18.70
N VAL A 105 -5.47 -5.48 -17.39
CA VAL A 105 -6.03 -4.25 -16.82
C VAL A 105 -5.06 -3.71 -15.78
N PHE A 106 -4.87 -2.40 -15.78
CA PHE A 106 -4.07 -1.69 -14.79
C PHE A 106 -4.94 -0.56 -14.22
N GLY A 107 -5.40 -0.73 -12.99
CA GLY A 107 -6.22 0.23 -12.27
C GLY A 107 -5.41 1.05 -11.29
N ILE A 108 -5.67 2.36 -11.28
CA ILE A 108 -5.17 3.28 -10.25
C ILE A 108 -6.29 4.20 -9.77
N TYR A 109 -6.26 4.54 -8.49
CA TYR A 109 -7.19 5.45 -7.84
C TYR A 109 -6.44 6.38 -6.89
N ASP A 110 -6.61 7.69 -7.04
CA ASP A 110 -5.91 8.70 -6.22
C ASP A 110 -6.71 9.14 -4.98
N GLY A 111 -7.87 8.52 -4.77
CA GLY A 111 -8.81 8.89 -3.71
C GLY A 111 -9.97 9.75 -4.20
N LEU A 112 -9.89 10.28 -5.41
CA LEU A 112 -10.92 11.11 -6.06
C LEU A 112 -11.30 10.55 -7.43
N ASN A 113 -10.31 10.19 -8.25
CA ASN A 113 -10.48 9.75 -9.63
C ASN A 113 -9.86 8.37 -9.85
N SER A 114 -10.59 7.48 -10.51
CA SER A 114 -10.08 6.23 -11.03
C SER A 114 -9.57 6.40 -12.46
N LYS A 115 -8.52 5.66 -12.81
CA LYS A 115 -8.03 5.52 -14.18
C LYS A 115 -7.76 4.05 -14.42
N THR A 116 -8.39 3.50 -15.46
CA THR A 116 -8.23 2.10 -15.84
C THR A 116 -7.64 2.04 -17.24
N MET A 117 -6.51 1.36 -17.36
CA MET A 117 -5.82 1.12 -18.60
C MET A 117 -5.96 -0.34 -19.00
N ILE A 118 -6.32 -0.58 -20.27
CA ILE A 118 -6.69 -1.89 -20.81
C ILE A 118 -5.76 -2.25 -21.95
N LYS A 119 -5.16 -3.43 -21.89
CA LYS A 119 -4.26 -3.96 -22.92
C LYS A 119 -4.92 -3.99 -24.31
N GLY A 120 -4.25 -3.36 -25.28
CA GLY A 120 -4.71 -3.28 -26.67
C GLY A 120 -5.81 -2.26 -26.93
N ILE A 121 -6.20 -1.46 -25.93
CA ILE A 121 -7.19 -0.38 -26.09
C ILE A 121 -6.57 0.98 -25.74
N ASN A 122 -6.21 1.19 -24.47
CA ASN A 122 -5.71 2.49 -23.99
C ASN A 122 -4.49 2.36 -23.08
N MET A 123 -3.86 1.18 -22.98
CA MET A 123 -2.69 1.00 -22.12
C MET A 123 -1.46 1.68 -22.73
N ASP A 124 -1.03 2.75 -22.09
CA ASP A 124 0.16 3.52 -22.42
C ASP A 124 1.08 3.57 -21.19
N TYR A 125 2.17 2.82 -21.24
CA TYR A 125 3.11 2.72 -20.11
C TYR A 125 3.90 4.01 -19.85
N ASP A 126 4.13 4.85 -20.87
CA ASP A 126 4.83 6.13 -20.69
C ASP A 126 3.93 7.15 -20.00
N LEU A 127 2.67 7.21 -20.36
CA LEU A 127 1.67 8.01 -19.66
C LEU A 127 1.46 7.53 -18.23
N LEU A 128 1.36 6.21 -18.04
CA LEU A 128 1.20 5.61 -16.73
C LEU A 128 2.40 5.87 -15.82
N LYS A 129 3.62 5.77 -16.37
CA LYS A 129 4.86 6.11 -15.64
C LYS A 129 4.86 7.56 -15.17
N LYS A 130 4.52 8.51 -16.04
CA LYS A 130 4.41 9.94 -15.70
C LYS A 130 3.36 10.18 -14.61
N GLU A 131 2.25 9.48 -14.68
CA GLU A 131 1.19 9.56 -13.66
C GLU A 131 1.70 9.05 -12.31
N LEU A 132 2.28 7.85 -12.28
CA LEU A 132 2.73 7.22 -11.04
C LEU A 132 3.86 7.97 -10.33
N GLN A 133 4.69 8.73 -11.06
CA GLN A 133 5.75 9.57 -10.47
C GLN A 133 5.23 10.72 -9.58
N LYS A 134 3.95 11.07 -9.68
CA LYS A 134 3.34 12.12 -8.85
C LYS A 134 3.15 11.68 -7.41
N TYR A 135 2.99 10.39 -7.17
CA TYR A 135 2.61 9.85 -5.87
C TYR A 135 3.82 9.61 -4.95
N LYS A 136 3.54 9.52 -3.66
CA LYS A 136 4.52 9.32 -2.58
C LYS A 136 4.33 7.99 -1.86
N LEU A 137 3.20 7.34 -2.04
CA LEU A 137 2.87 6.05 -1.43
C LEU A 137 2.03 5.22 -2.40
N ILE A 138 2.46 3.99 -2.67
CA ILE A 138 1.63 3.02 -3.38
C ILE A 138 0.86 2.21 -2.34
N ILE A 139 -0.43 1.97 -2.57
CA ILE A 139 -1.28 1.16 -1.70
C ILE A 139 -1.85 0.01 -2.52
N THR A 140 -1.68 -1.20 -2.04
CA THR A 140 -2.11 -2.42 -2.70
C THR A 140 -2.75 -3.39 -1.71
N PHE A 141 -3.47 -4.39 -2.22
CA PHE A 141 -3.90 -5.53 -1.42
C PHE A 141 -3.21 -6.81 -1.89
N ASN A 142 -2.31 -7.37 -1.08
CA ASN A 142 -1.44 -8.49 -1.46
C ASN A 142 -0.42 -8.16 -2.57
N GLY A 143 -0.29 -6.89 -2.93
CA GLY A 143 0.53 -6.45 -4.04
C GLY A 143 2.03 -6.65 -3.84
N SER A 144 2.51 -6.72 -2.60
CA SER A 144 3.91 -7.08 -2.32
C SER A 144 4.28 -8.48 -2.82
N SER A 145 3.29 -9.38 -2.91
CA SER A 145 3.47 -10.76 -3.35
C SER A 145 3.13 -10.97 -4.82
N PHE A 146 2.26 -10.15 -5.40
CA PHE A 146 1.76 -10.34 -6.76
C PHE A 146 1.97 -9.10 -7.64
N ASP A 147 1.22 -8.02 -7.45
CA ASP A 147 1.17 -6.88 -8.37
C ASP A 147 2.55 -6.25 -8.59
N VAL A 148 3.24 -5.87 -7.53
CA VAL A 148 4.53 -5.17 -7.61
C VAL A 148 5.60 -6.02 -8.28
N PRO A 149 5.83 -7.31 -7.92
CA PRO A 149 6.74 -8.18 -8.63
C PRO A 149 6.35 -8.44 -10.08
N PHE A 150 5.04 -8.53 -10.38
CA PHE A 150 4.53 -8.75 -11.72
C PHE A 150 4.81 -7.52 -12.60
N ILE A 151 4.44 -6.33 -12.13
CA ILE A 151 4.68 -5.06 -12.82
C ILE A 151 6.18 -4.85 -13.05
N ASN A 152 7.02 -5.01 -12.03
CA ASN A 152 8.45 -4.84 -12.15
C ASN A 152 9.09 -5.81 -13.16
N LYS A 153 8.52 -6.99 -13.34
CA LYS A 153 8.99 -7.97 -14.33
C LYS A 153 8.55 -7.62 -15.74
N ARG A 154 7.29 -7.20 -15.91
CA ARG A 154 6.69 -6.94 -17.24
C ARG A 154 7.00 -5.53 -17.75
N CYS A 155 7.08 -4.57 -16.87
CA CYS A 155 7.29 -3.16 -17.15
C CYS A 155 8.36 -2.60 -16.21
N PRO A 156 9.66 -2.90 -16.44
CA PRO A 156 10.75 -2.41 -15.60
C PRO A 156 10.72 -0.87 -15.50
N ASP A 157 10.99 -0.36 -14.31
CA ASP A 157 11.02 1.09 -14.01
C ASP A 157 9.69 1.84 -14.20
N LEU A 158 8.56 1.13 -14.31
CA LEU A 158 7.23 1.75 -14.34
C LEU A 158 6.86 2.33 -12.98
N LEU A 159 7.02 1.52 -11.93
CA LEU A 159 6.71 1.98 -10.57
C LEU A 159 7.81 2.91 -10.04
N PRO A 160 7.43 4.03 -9.38
CA PRO A 160 8.39 4.87 -8.68
C PRO A 160 9.02 4.11 -7.49
N LYS A 161 10.24 4.48 -7.13
CA LYS A 161 10.97 3.88 -5.99
C LYS A 161 10.49 4.46 -4.64
N ILE A 162 9.21 4.31 -4.35
CA ILE A 162 8.55 4.78 -3.14
C ILE A 162 8.01 3.59 -2.34
N PRO A 163 7.65 3.77 -1.04
CA PRO A 163 7.08 2.69 -0.25
C PRO A 163 5.77 2.14 -0.83
N ASN A 164 5.62 0.81 -0.73
CA ASN A 164 4.35 0.12 -1.00
C ASN A 164 3.71 -0.30 0.33
N PHE A 165 2.56 0.27 0.66
CA PHE A 165 1.73 -0.16 1.77
C PHE A 165 0.79 -1.28 1.30
N ASP A 166 1.15 -2.52 1.59
CA ASP A 166 0.29 -3.68 1.36
C ASP A 166 -0.69 -3.84 2.53
N VAL A 167 -1.94 -3.52 2.28
CA VAL A 167 -3.01 -3.47 3.30
C VAL A 167 -3.30 -4.84 3.91
N LYS A 168 -3.01 -5.93 3.20
CA LYS A 168 -3.18 -7.30 3.69
C LYS A 168 -2.38 -7.56 4.98
N PHE A 169 -1.18 -6.98 5.13
CA PHE A 169 -0.39 -7.13 6.35
C PHE A 169 -1.07 -6.48 7.56
N LEU A 170 -1.61 -5.26 7.38
CA LEU A 170 -2.32 -4.57 8.45
C LEU A 170 -3.63 -5.28 8.79
N ALA A 171 -4.38 -5.72 7.79
CA ALA A 171 -5.61 -6.50 7.98
C ALA A 171 -5.33 -7.76 8.84
N ARG A 172 -4.32 -8.53 8.49
CA ARG A 172 -3.90 -9.72 9.26
C ARG A 172 -3.49 -9.41 10.68
N TYR A 173 -2.76 -8.32 10.87
CA TYR A 173 -2.35 -7.86 12.22
C TYR A 173 -3.57 -7.53 13.09
N LEU A 174 -4.62 -6.97 12.50
CA LEU A 174 -5.89 -6.65 13.18
C LEU A 174 -6.87 -7.84 13.29
N GLY A 175 -6.45 -9.05 12.86
CA GLY A 175 -7.25 -10.28 12.96
C GLY A 175 -8.14 -10.59 11.75
N TYR A 176 -8.16 -9.74 10.72
CA TYR A 176 -8.88 -10.02 9.49
C TYR A 176 -8.12 -11.00 8.61
N GLN A 177 -8.81 -11.99 8.03
CA GLN A 177 -8.21 -13.02 7.19
C GLN A 177 -8.96 -13.17 5.87
N GLY A 178 -8.24 -13.62 4.83
CA GLY A 178 -8.78 -13.86 3.50
C GLY A 178 -8.40 -12.82 2.48
N GLY A 179 -9.13 -12.77 1.36
CA GLY A 179 -8.99 -11.78 0.29
C GLY A 179 -9.73 -10.48 0.58
N LEU A 180 -9.53 -9.47 -0.29
CA LEU A 180 -10.12 -8.14 -0.13
C LEU A 180 -11.65 -8.21 0.06
N LYS A 181 -12.37 -8.93 -0.80
CA LYS A 181 -13.83 -9.13 -0.72
C LYS A 181 -14.31 -9.68 0.62
N LYS A 182 -13.54 -10.61 1.21
CA LYS A 182 -13.90 -11.14 2.53
C LYS A 182 -13.74 -10.08 3.61
N ILE A 183 -12.67 -9.32 3.57
CA ILE A 183 -12.42 -8.23 4.52
C ILE A 183 -13.45 -7.12 4.38
N GLU A 184 -13.86 -6.79 3.15
CA GLU A 184 -14.97 -5.86 2.88
C GLU A 184 -16.25 -6.31 3.59
N ARG A 185 -16.66 -7.58 3.43
CA ARG A 185 -17.84 -8.15 4.10
C ARG A 185 -17.71 -8.12 5.62
N ASP A 186 -16.55 -8.52 6.13
CA ASP A 186 -16.27 -8.52 7.58
C ASP A 186 -16.33 -7.09 8.18
N LEU A 187 -16.12 -6.04 7.35
CA LEU A 187 -16.23 -4.64 7.70
C LEU A 187 -17.61 -4.01 7.33
N GLY A 188 -18.54 -4.81 6.82
CA GLY A 188 -19.91 -4.36 6.50
C GLY A 188 -20.07 -3.73 5.11
N TYR A 189 -19.08 -3.85 4.22
CA TYR A 189 -19.20 -3.38 2.84
C TYR A 189 -19.75 -4.51 1.94
N GLN A 190 -20.74 -4.14 1.12
CA GLN A 190 -21.31 -5.03 0.10
C GLN A 190 -20.99 -4.48 -1.28
N ARG A 191 -20.61 -5.35 -2.19
CA ARG A 191 -20.47 -5.05 -3.63
C ARG A 191 -21.81 -5.25 -4.33
N PRO A 192 -22.02 -4.65 -5.51
CA PRO A 192 -23.15 -4.99 -6.37
C PRO A 192 -23.18 -6.52 -6.62
N GLU A 193 -24.38 -7.13 -6.67
CA GLU A 193 -24.55 -8.58 -6.80
C GLU A 193 -23.77 -9.16 -7.98
N ILE A 194 -23.84 -8.50 -9.13
CA ILE A 194 -23.18 -8.93 -10.36
C ILE A 194 -21.67 -9.10 -10.23
N VAL A 195 -21.01 -8.27 -9.39
CA VAL A 195 -19.56 -8.32 -9.16
C VAL A 195 -19.21 -9.14 -7.92
N ASN A 196 -20.17 -9.31 -7.02
CA ASN A 196 -19.94 -10.05 -5.76
C ASN A 196 -19.71 -11.55 -5.99
N GLU A 197 -20.28 -12.12 -7.04
CA GLU A 197 -20.13 -13.52 -7.41
C GLU A 197 -18.75 -13.83 -8.02
N PHE A 198 -18.05 -12.83 -8.58
CA PHE A 198 -16.73 -13.05 -9.20
C PHE A 198 -15.61 -13.23 -8.16
N ASN A 199 -14.70 -14.15 -8.47
CA ASN A 199 -13.43 -14.36 -7.75
C ASN A 199 -12.24 -14.01 -8.66
N GLY A 200 -11.02 -13.92 -8.14
CA GLY A 200 -9.84 -13.59 -8.95
C GLY A 200 -9.61 -14.50 -10.16
N GLY A 201 -10.08 -15.77 -10.11
CA GLY A 201 -10.09 -16.66 -11.28
C GLY A 201 -11.09 -16.25 -12.36
N ASP A 202 -12.13 -15.51 -11.98
CA ASP A 202 -13.19 -15.09 -12.91
C ASP A 202 -12.74 -13.89 -13.76
N ALA A 203 -11.88 -13.02 -13.23
CA ALA A 203 -11.25 -11.93 -13.98
C ALA A 203 -10.48 -12.46 -15.21
N LEU A 204 -9.72 -13.53 -15.02
CA LEU A 204 -9.06 -14.23 -16.11
C LEU A 204 -10.07 -14.80 -17.14
N SER A 205 -11.18 -15.36 -16.67
CA SER A 205 -12.24 -15.89 -17.51
C SER A 205 -12.95 -14.81 -18.31
N LEU A 206 -13.26 -13.67 -17.69
CA LEU A 206 -13.82 -12.49 -18.36
C LEU A 206 -12.91 -11.99 -19.47
N TRP A 207 -11.61 -11.88 -19.24
CA TRP A 207 -10.66 -11.51 -20.28
C TRP A 207 -10.64 -12.51 -21.45
N LYS A 208 -10.64 -13.81 -21.16
CA LYS A 208 -10.68 -14.87 -22.18
C LYS A 208 -11.97 -14.81 -23.01
N MET A 209 -13.12 -14.60 -22.36
CA MET A 209 -14.41 -14.46 -23.05
C MET A 209 -14.43 -13.23 -23.96
N TYR A 210 -13.97 -12.08 -23.46
CA TYR A 210 -13.83 -10.88 -24.28
C TYR A 210 -12.94 -11.15 -25.52
N LYS A 211 -11.77 -11.77 -25.33
CA LYS A 211 -10.86 -12.08 -26.45
C LYS A 211 -11.42 -13.08 -27.45
N ALA A 212 -12.26 -14.01 -26.99
CA ALA A 212 -12.85 -15.03 -27.86
C ALA A 212 -14.07 -14.53 -28.63
N THR A 213 -14.88 -13.64 -28.04
CA THR A 213 -16.17 -13.21 -28.60
C THR A 213 -16.15 -11.79 -29.17
N GLY A 214 -15.26 -10.92 -28.68
CA GLY A 214 -15.29 -9.49 -28.96
C GLY A 214 -16.42 -8.75 -28.21
N ASP A 215 -17.17 -9.43 -27.32
CA ASP A 215 -18.29 -8.84 -26.60
C ASP A 215 -17.78 -7.97 -25.46
N GLU A 216 -18.05 -6.65 -25.57
CA GLU A 216 -17.64 -5.63 -24.59
C GLU A 216 -18.28 -5.85 -23.21
N TYR A 217 -19.36 -6.61 -23.10
CA TYR A 217 -19.96 -6.95 -21.83
C TYR A 217 -18.94 -7.57 -20.84
N TYR A 218 -18.16 -8.51 -21.30
CA TYR A 218 -17.13 -9.16 -20.47
C TYR A 218 -15.99 -8.20 -20.08
N LEU A 219 -15.62 -7.31 -20.99
CA LEU A 219 -14.61 -6.31 -20.72
C LEU A 219 -15.10 -5.28 -19.68
N ASN A 220 -16.33 -4.81 -19.83
CA ASN A 220 -16.92 -3.86 -18.88
C ASN A 220 -17.03 -4.44 -17.49
N LEU A 221 -17.41 -5.70 -17.34
CA LEU A 221 -17.41 -6.39 -16.04
C LEU A 221 -16.02 -6.51 -15.42
N LEU A 222 -14.98 -6.79 -16.25
CA LEU A 222 -13.60 -6.88 -15.79
C LEU A 222 -13.09 -5.51 -15.30
N VAL A 223 -13.41 -4.44 -16.01
CA VAL A 223 -13.06 -3.06 -15.64
C VAL A 223 -13.77 -2.67 -14.35
N GLU A 224 -15.08 -2.91 -14.25
CA GLU A 224 -15.86 -2.63 -13.04
C GLU A 224 -15.31 -3.40 -11.82
N TYR A 225 -14.92 -4.65 -12.02
CA TYR A 225 -14.29 -5.46 -10.98
C TYR A 225 -13.01 -4.81 -10.44
N ASN A 226 -12.07 -4.44 -11.34
CA ASN A 226 -10.81 -3.80 -10.99
C ASN A 226 -11.03 -2.42 -10.34
N GLU A 227 -11.96 -1.61 -10.87
CA GLU A 227 -12.30 -0.29 -10.28
C GLU A 227 -12.87 -0.42 -8.86
N LEU A 228 -13.74 -1.39 -8.62
CA LEU A 228 -14.26 -1.65 -7.28
C LEU A 228 -13.14 -2.08 -6.32
N ASP A 229 -12.17 -2.88 -6.77
CA ASP A 229 -11.06 -3.31 -5.95
C ASP A 229 -10.24 -2.10 -5.48
N ILE A 230 -9.85 -1.18 -6.36
CA ILE A 230 -9.05 0.01 -5.99
C ILE A 230 -9.84 1.03 -5.15
N VAL A 231 -11.11 1.28 -5.47
CA VAL A 231 -11.95 2.24 -4.74
C VAL A 231 -12.29 1.74 -3.33
N ASN A 232 -12.65 0.47 -3.21
CA ASN A 232 -12.94 -0.11 -1.90
C ASN A 232 -11.67 -0.28 -1.06
N LEU A 233 -10.52 -0.53 -1.68
CA LEU A 233 -9.25 -0.61 -0.98
C LEU A 233 -8.96 0.67 -0.18
N LYS A 234 -9.31 1.86 -0.71
CA LYS A 234 -9.19 3.12 0.03
C LYS A 234 -10.04 3.10 1.31
N LYS A 235 -11.32 2.76 1.19
CA LYS A 235 -12.25 2.72 2.33
C LYS A 235 -11.75 1.75 3.41
N ILE A 236 -11.30 0.56 3.00
CA ILE A 236 -10.74 -0.45 3.89
C ILE A 236 -9.47 0.06 4.58
N THR A 237 -8.59 0.70 3.83
CA THR A 237 -7.34 1.28 4.35
C THR A 237 -7.65 2.31 5.44
N ASP A 238 -8.57 3.25 5.19
CA ASP A 238 -8.96 4.28 6.17
C ASP A 238 -9.46 3.65 7.49
N ILE A 239 -10.31 2.63 7.40
CA ILE A 239 -10.85 1.93 8.58
C ILE A 239 -9.74 1.20 9.33
N LEU A 240 -8.91 0.42 8.64
CA LEU A 240 -7.87 -0.38 9.29
C LEU A 240 -6.81 0.50 9.94
N VAL A 241 -6.42 1.60 9.28
CA VAL A 241 -5.49 2.57 9.86
C VAL A 241 -6.10 3.27 11.08
N SER A 242 -7.39 3.63 11.05
CA SER A 242 -8.08 4.17 12.23
C SER A 242 -8.10 3.17 13.40
N LYS A 243 -8.39 1.89 13.13
CA LYS A 243 -8.40 0.83 14.14
C LYS A 243 -7.03 0.62 14.80
N ILE A 244 -5.95 0.53 14.01
CA ILE A 244 -4.61 0.34 14.58
C ILE A 244 -4.16 1.55 15.40
N LYS A 245 -4.53 2.77 14.99
CA LYS A 245 -4.26 3.98 15.77
C LYS A 245 -4.93 3.93 17.15
N GLY A 246 -6.19 3.53 17.21
CA GLY A 246 -6.89 3.34 18.46
C GLY A 246 -6.23 2.31 19.38
N GLN A 247 -5.63 1.24 18.84
CA GLN A 247 -4.93 0.23 19.65
C GLN A 247 -3.54 0.67 20.14
N ILE A 248 -2.89 1.58 19.46
CA ILE A 248 -1.52 2.00 19.80
C ILE A 248 -1.53 3.19 20.78
N PHE A 249 -2.50 4.09 20.66
CA PHE A 249 -2.54 5.34 21.40
C PHE A 249 -3.71 5.41 22.42
N SER A 250 -4.43 4.31 22.63
CA SER A 250 -5.34 4.11 23.78
C SER A 250 -4.54 3.59 24.97
#